data_dfb772c6743a07fd31ae03b73da2f082
#
_entry.id   dfb772c6743a07fd31ae03b73da2f082
#
_cell.length_a   1.000
_cell.length_b   1.000
_cell.length_c   1.000
_cell.angle_alpha   90.00
_cell.angle_beta   90.00
_cell.angle_gamma   90.00
#
_symmetry.space_group_name_H-M   'P 1'
#
loop_
_entity.id
_entity.type
_entity.pdbx_description
1 polymer ?
#
loop_
_entity_poly.entity_id
_entity_poly.type
_entity_poly.pdbx_seq_one_letter_code
_entity_poly.pdbx_strand_id
1 'polypeptide(L)' 'MNEEGKRELKIFLEFWLLIGLLAAFNFYNYFHNGSKLFLIVGIICVVGFIGWALFYLLYMRKSQKP' A
#
# COMPACT_ATOMS: atom_id res chain seq x y z
N MET A 1 -9.39 8.14 -19.72
CA MET A 1 -8.49 8.69 -18.71
C MET A 1 -7.53 9.69 -19.31
N ASN A 2 -7.39 10.86 -18.69
CA ASN A 2 -6.42 11.86 -19.09
C ASN A 2 -5.00 11.39 -18.76
N GLU A 3 -4.01 12.04 -19.39
CA GLU A 3 -2.62 11.74 -19.08
C GLU A 3 -2.31 11.96 -17.60
N GLU A 4 -2.92 12.99 -16.99
CA GLU A 4 -2.78 13.25 -15.55
C GLU A 4 -3.33 12.10 -14.71
N GLY A 5 -4.47 11.54 -15.08
CA GLY A 5 -5.04 10.39 -14.40
C GLY A 5 -4.17 9.16 -14.48
N LYS A 6 -3.58 8.91 -15.66
CA LYS A 6 -2.65 7.80 -15.84
C LYS A 6 -1.40 7.98 -15.01
N ARG A 7 -0.89 9.21 -14.93
CA ARG A 7 0.30 9.53 -14.17
C ARG A 7 0.07 9.32 -12.67
N GLU A 8 -1.06 9.80 -12.17
CA GLU A 8 -1.44 9.60 -10.76
C GLU A 8 -1.59 8.12 -10.42
N LEU A 9 -2.25 7.37 -11.31
CA LEU A 9 -2.43 5.93 -11.13
C LEU A 9 -1.09 5.21 -11.08
N LYS A 10 -0.16 5.59 -11.94
CA LYS A 10 1.17 4.98 -11.98
C LYS A 10 1.92 5.23 -10.67
N ILE A 11 1.91 6.48 -10.19
CA ILE A 11 2.56 6.83 -8.93
C ILE A 11 1.93 6.06 -7.77
N PHE A 12 0.60 6.00 -7.74
CA PHE A 12 -0.12 5.25 -6.71
C PHE A 12 0.29 3.78 -6.70
N LEU A 13 0.32 3.15 -7.86
CA LEU A 13 0.67 1.73 -7.98
C LEU A 13 2.12 1.48 -7.56
N GLU A 14 3.03 2.37 -7.91
CA GLU A 14 4.44 2.24 -7.51
C GLU A 14 4.58 2.26 -5.99
N PHE A 15 3.97 3.24 -5.32
CA PHE A 15 4.00 3.32 -3.86
C PHE A 15 3.30 2.13 -3.22
N TRP A 16 2.18 1.72 -3.79
CA TRP A 16 1.43 0.58 -3.27
C TRP A 16 2.25 -0.70 -3.32
N LEU A 17 2.94 -0.94 -4.44
CA LEU A 17 3.83 -2.09 -4.59
C LEU A 17 5.00 -2.03 -3.61
N LEU A 18 5.57 -0.85 -3.38
CA LEU A 18 6.64 -0.67 -2.41
C LEU A 18 6.18 -1.05 -1.01
N ILE A 19 5.01 -0.57 -0.60
CA ILE A 19 4.45 -0.91 0.71
C ILE A 19 4.22 -2.41 0.83
N GLY A 20 3.69 -3.03 -0.22
CA GLY A 20 3.48 -4.48 -0.25
C GLY A 20 4.78 -5.25 -0.13
N LEU A 21 5.82 -4.83 -0.84
CA LEU A 21 7.13 -5.45 -0.76
C LEU A 21 7.75 -5.31 0.62
N LEU A 22 7.61 -4.12 1.23
CA LEU A 22 8.09 -3.89 2.60
C LEU A 22 7.38 -4.80 3.59
N ALA A 23 6.06 -4.93 3.46
CA ALA A 23 5.29 -5.82 4.32
C ALA A 23 5.75 -7.27 4.18
N ALA A 24 5.92 -7.74 2.95
CA ALA A 24 6.39 -9.09 2.68
C ALA A 24 7.79 -9.31 3.26
N PHE A 25 8.68 -8.33 3.09
CA PHE A 25 10.04 -8.41 3.62
C PHE A 25 10.03 -8.50 5.14
N ASN A 26 9.21 -7.68 5.81
CA ASN A 26 9.11 -7.69 7.27
C ASN A 26 8.57 -9.02 7.79
N PHE A 27 7.53 -9.58 7.15
CA PHE A 27 7.00 -10.87 7.54
C PHE A 27 8.01 -11.99 7.29
N TYR A 28 8.75 -11.93 6.20
CA TYR A 28 9.80 -12.90 5.91
C TYR A 28 10.86 -12.90 7.01
N ASN A 29 11.32 -11.73 7.42
CA ASN A 29 12.30 -11.59 8.48
C ASN A 29 11.73 -12.07 9.82
N TYR A 30 10.46 -11.83 10.08
CA TYR A 30 9.81 -12.33 11.28
C TYR A 30 9.86 -13.86 11.34
N PHE A 31 9.52 -14.52 10.24
CA PHE A 31 9.53 -15.98 10.18
C PHE A 31 10.94 -16.55 10.33
N HIS A 32 11.95 -15.86 9.81
CA HIS A 32 13.34 -16.31 9.92
C HIS A 32 13.96 -16.03 11.26
N ASN A 33 13.81 -14.80 11.75
CA ASN A 33 14.48 -14.35 12.96
C ASN A 33 13.61 -14.45 14.22
N GLY A 34 12.30 -14.56 14.05
CA GLY A 34 11.36 -14.61 15.17
C GLY A 34 11.29 -13.31 15.96
N SER A 35 11.72 -12.20 15.38
CA SER A 35 11.70 -10.91 16.05
C SER A 35 10.31 -10.29 16.02
N LYS A 36 9.78 -9.97 17.19
CA LYS A 36 8.48 -9.33 17.32
C LYS A 36 8.44 -7.94 16.67
N LEU A 37 9.58 -7.27 16.58
CA LEU A 37 9.67 -5.96 15.94
C LEU A 37 9.26 -6.06 14.46
N PHE A 38 9.74 -7.08 13.76
CA PHE A 38 9.37 -7.27 12.36
C PHE A 38 7.88 -7.57 12.20
N LEU A 39 7.30 -8.30 13.15
CA LEU A 39 5.86 -8.57 13.15
C LEU A 39 5.06 -7.27 13.27
N ILE A 40 5.42 -6.42 14.23
CA ILE A 40 4.73 -5.15 14.47
C ILE A 40 4.85 -4.26 13.23
N VAL A 41 6.05 -4.11 12.69
CA VAL A 41 6.28 -3.30 11.49
C VAL A 41 5.50 -3.87 10.30
N GLY A 42 5.48 -5.20 10.15
CA GLY A 42 4.72 -5.85 9.09
C GLY A 42 3.23 -5.57 9.19
N ILE A 43 2.67 -5.62 10.40
CA ILE A 43 1.24 -5.32 10.62
C ILE A 43 0.95 -3.86 10.26
N ILE A 44 1.80 -2.93 10.68
CA ILE A 44 1.66 -1.51 10.34
C ILE A 44 1.70 -1.32 8.82
N CYS A 45 2.61 -2.00 8.13
CA CYS A 45 2.70 -1.93 6.68
C CYS A 45 1.44 -2.47 6.00
N VAL A 46 0.88 -3.58 6.50
CA VAL A 46 -0.35 -4.15 5.96
C VAL A 46 -1.52 -3.20 6.15
N VAL A 47 -1.65 -2.61 7.33
CA VAL A 47 -2.70 -1.63 7.61
C VAL A 47 -2.56 -0.43 6.69
N GLY A 48 -1.35 0.08 6.50
CA GLY A 48 -1.09 1.16 5.58
C GLY A 48 -1.41 0.79 4.13
N PHE A 49 -1.07 -0.43 3.73
CA PHE A 49 -1.36 -0.94 2.39
C PHE A 49 -2.86 -0.95 2.10
N ILE A 50 -3.63 -1.50 3.03
CA ILE A 50 -5.10 -1.55 2.90
C ILE A 50 -5.69 -0.14 2.97
N GLY A 51 -5.23 0.68 3.92
CA GLY A 51 -5.70 2.05 4.07
C GLY A 51 -5.43 2.90 2.85
N TRP A 52 -4.26 2.76 2.25
CA TRP A 52 -3.89 3.46 1.03
C TRP A 52 -4.83 3.09 -0.13
N ALA A 53 -5.10 1.80 -0.30
CA ALA A 53 -5.99 1.31 -1.33
C ALA A 53 -7.42 1.84 -1.13
N LEU A 54 -7.92 1.79 0.10
CA LEU A 54 -9.25 2.30 0.42
C LEU A 54 -9.35 3.80 0.18
N PHE A 55 -8.34 4.55 0.59
CA PHE A 55 -8.30 6.00 0.39
C PHE A 55 -8.37 6.33 -1.09
N TYR A 56 -7.59 5.61 -1.91
CA TYR A 56 -7.59 5.83 -3.35
C TYR A 56 -8.95 5.51 -3.97
N LEU A 57 -9.58 4.40 -3.56
CA LEU A 57 -10.89 4.02 -4.06
C LEU A 57 -11.96 5.07 -3.71
N LEU A 58 -11.92 5.58 -2.48
CA LEU A 58 -12.86 6.62 -2.04
C LEU A 58 -12.63 7.92 -2.82
N TYR A 59 -11.37 8.26 -3.08
CA TYR A 59 -11.03 9.43 -3.85
C TYR A 59 -11.57 9.34 -5.28
N MET A 60 -11.36 8.18 -5.93
CA MET A 60 -11.87 7.95 -7.28
C MET A 60 -13.39 7.99 -7.32
N ARG A 61 -14.03 7.45 -6.30
CA ARG A 61 -15.48 7.42 -6.21
C ARG A 61 -16.07 8.82 -6.13
N LYS A 62 -15.44 9.70 -5.36
CA LYS A 62 -15.85 11.11 -5.27
C LYS A 62 -15.64 11.83 -6.61
N SER A 63 -14.53 11.54 -7.26
CA SER A 63 -14.16 12.17 -8.52
C SER A 63 -15.12 11.80 -9.67
N GLN A 64 -15.74 10.63 -9.61
CA GLN A 64 -16.63 10.14 -10.66
C GLN A 64 -18.06 10.64 -10.52
N LYS A 65 -18.44 11.21 -9.40
CA LYS A 65 -19.77 11.75 -9.24
C LYS A 65 -19.92 13.04 -10.06
N PRO A 66 -20.95 13.12 -10.89
CA PRO A 66 -21.22 14.33 -11.66
C PRO A 66 -21.62 15.50 -10.77
#